data_e551515041f9b3e6ac8d0058aaff1c29
#
_entry.id   e551515041f9b3e6ac8d0058aaff1c29
#
_cell.length_a   1.000
_cell.length_b   1.000
_cell.length_c   1.000
_cell.angle_alpha   90.00
_cell.angle_beta   90.00
_cell.angle_gamma   90.00
#
_symmetry.space_group_name_H-M   'P 1'
#
loop_
_entity.id
_entity.type
_entity.pdbx_description
1 polymer ?
#
loop_
_entity_poly.entity_id
_entity_poly.type
_entity_poly.pdbx_seq_one_letter_code
_entity_poly.pdbx_strand_id
1 'polypeptide(L)'
;MRTTVADVMTTDVTAVNHKASFRTVADLLISKAVSGVPVLDDDNHVLGVVSEADLLAKEEFKELYYDDAYRPPLRARIRHAMGSEGTGSYKALGETAGELMTASAHVTTPGSPVVAAARLMDRYGVKRLPVVDADGRLVGIVSRRDLLKVFLRADEEIRALVLAGIPTSAMWTDPKGLDVEVTEGVVTLNGIVSRHTEAIAAVRMAESIDGVVAVHDELTWKHDDVIEVPMWGGA
;
A
#
# COMPACT_ATOMS: atom_id res chain seq x y z
N MET A 1 1.96 -4.35 -17.52
CA MET A 1 0.85 -3.45 -17.11
C MET A 1 0.92 -3.32 -15.60
N ARG A 2 0.96 -2.12 -15.04
CA ARG A 2 1.08 -1.94 -13.59
C ARG A 2 -0.29 -2.02 -12.94
N THR A 3 -0.39 -2.74 -11.83
CA THR A 3 -1.62 -2.84 -11.03
C THR A 3 -1.95 -1.49 -10.41
N THR A 4 -3.19 -1.06 -10.56
CA THR A 4 -3.71 0.20 -10.03
C THR A 4 -4.50 -0.03 -8.74
N VAL A 5 -4.78 1.04 -8.03
CA VAL A 5 -5.64 1.01 -6.82
C VAL A 5 -7.03 0.46 -7.15
N ALA A 6 -7.58 0.78 -8.34
CA ALA A 6 -8.88 0.27 -8.79
C ALA A 6 -8.95 -1.26 -8.84
N ASP A 7 -7.83 -1.92 -9.17
CA ASP A 7 -7.78 -3.38 -9.31
C ASP A 7 -7.84 -4.13 -7.96
N VAL A 8 -7.52 -3.44 -6.85
CA VAL A 8 -7.40 -4.05 -5.52
C VAL A 8 -8.32 -3.45 -4.47
N MET A 9 -8.83 -2.22 -4.66
CA MET A 9 -9.66 -1.50 -3.70
C MET A 9 -10.99 -2.21 -3.42
N THR A 10 -11.57 -1.91 -2.27
CA THR A 10 -12.96 -2.24 -1.95
C THR A 10 -13.84 -1.07 -2.36
N THR A 11 -14.88 -1.33 -3.16
CA THR A 11 -15.82 -0.30 -3.66
C THR A 11 -17.07 -0.16 -2.80
N ASP A 12 -17.51 -1.23 -2.14
CA ASP A 12 -18.60 -1.18 -1.14
C ASP A 12 -18.03 -0.70 0.19
N VAL A 13 -17.89 0.63 0.32
CA VAL A 13 -17.20 1.25 1.46
C VAL A 13 -18.21 1.57 2.56
N THR A 14 -17.95 1.00 3.73
CA THR A 14 -18.61 1.46 4.96
C THR A 14 -18.00 2.80 5.37
N ALA A 15 -18.82 3.85 5.40
CA ALA A 15 -18.43 5.21 5.77
C ALA A 15 -19.44 5.82 6.74
N VAL A 16 -19.10 6.93 7.40
CA VAL A 16 -20.02 7.66 8.29
C VAL A 16 -20.09 9.13 7.89
N ASN A 17 -21.24 9.75 8.14
CA ASN A 17 -21.37 11.20 8.05
C ASN A 17 -20.66 11.86 9.24
N HIS A 18 -20.07 13.04 9.04
CA HIS A 18 -19.34 13.78 10.09
C HIS A 18 -20.21 14.11 11.32
N LYS A 19 -21.55 14.15 11.17
CA LYS A 19 -22.52 14.37 12.26
C LYS A 19 -22.87 13.11 13.03
N ALA A 20 -22.42 11.92 12.58
CA ALA A 20 -22.73 10.66 13.24
C ALA A 20 -22.19 10.66 14.69
N SER A 21 -22.98 10.14 15.64
CA SER A 21 -22.62 10.10 17.05
C SER A 21 -21.47 9.10 17.30
N PHE A 22 -20.73 9.29 18.39
CA PHE A 22 -19.72 8.34 18.89
C PHE A 22 -20.23 6.89 18.89
N ARG A 23 -21.45 6.69 19.43
CA ARG A 23 -22.06 5.36 19.52
C ARG A 23 -22.32 4.76 18.13
N THR A 24 -22.81 5.56 17.19
CA THR A 24 -23.03 5.12 15.82
C THR A 24 -21.72 4.67 15.16
N VAL A 25 -20.64 5.41 15.39
CA VAL A 25 -19.31 5.03 14.88
C VAL A 25 -18.83 3.73 15.50
N ALA A 26 -18.94 3.59 16.84
CA ALA A 26 -18.53 2.38 17.56
C ALA A 26 -19.31 1.16 17.10
N ASP A 27 -20.66 1.25 17.03
CA ASP A 27 -21.53 0.18 16.54
C ASP A 27 -21.18 -0.24 15.11
N LEU A 28 -20.86 0.72 14.25
CA LEU A 28 -20.48 0.46 12.87
C LEU A 28 -19.15 -0.28 12.76
N LEU A 29 -18.12 0.16 13.48
CA LEU A 29 -16.81 -0.49 13.51
C LEU A 29 -16.93 -1.95 13.97
N ILE A 30 -17.70 -2.19 15.04
CA ILE A 30 -17.91 -3.53 15.61
C ILE A 30 -18.73 -4.41 14.63
N SER A 31 -19.90 -3.93 14.17
CA SER A 31 -20.82 -4.73 13.35
C SER A 31 -20.25 -5.07 11.97
N LYS A 32 -19.41 -4.20 11.41
CA LYS A 32 -18.73 -4.42 10.13
C LYS A 32 -17.35 -5.05 10.25
N ALA A 33 -16.87 -5.28 11.48
CA ALA A 33 -15.55 -5.82 11.78
C ALA A 33 -14.42 -5.06 11.07
N VAL A 34 -14.53 -3.72 11.02
CA VAL A 34 -13.55 -2.83 10.40
C VAL A 34 -12.87 -1.95 11.45
N SER A 35 -11.57 -1.77 11.36
CA SER A 35 -10.79 -1.00 12.34
C SER A 35 -10.75 0.52 12.07
N GLY A 36 -11.56 1.01 11.14
CA GLY A 36 -11.72 2.44 10.83
C GLY A 36 -12.47 2.66 9.54
N VAL A 37 -13.14 3.80 9.45
CA VAL A 37 -14.01 4.17 8.33
C VAL A 37 -13.76 5.62 7.90
N PRO A 38 -13.96 5.95 6.61
CA PRO A 38 -13.98 7.33 6.14
C PRO A 38 -15.12 8.11 6.77
N VAL A 39 -14.85 9.39 7.06
CA VAL A 39 -15.82 10.38 7.51
C VAL A 39 -16.11 11.33 6.35
N LEU A 40 -17.39 11.49 6.03
CA LEU A 40 -17.85 12.22 4.87
C LEU A 40 -18.67 13.46 5.27
N ASP A 41 -18.67 14.46 4.39
CA ASP A 41 -19.66 15.54 4.44
C ASP A 41 -21.01 15.09 3.81
N ASP A 42 -21.95 16.03 3.71
CA ASP A 42 -23.28 15.79 3.15
C ASP A 42 -23.23 15.57 1.61
N ASP A 43 -22.12 15.91 0.94
CA ASP A 43 -21.90 15.76 -0.51
C ASP A 43 -21.00 14.57 -0.86
N ASN A 44 -20.68 13.70 0.12
CA ASN A 44 -19.81 12.54 0.02
C ASN A 44 -18.31 12.85 -0.20
N HIS A 45 -17.84 14.05 0.11
CA HIS A 45 -16.41 14.32 0.12
C HIS A 45 -15.77 13.79 1.40
N VAL A 46 -14.55 13.29 1.26
CA VAL A 46 -13.79 12.74 2.38
C VAL A 46 -13.19 13.85 3.23
N LEU A 47 -13.66 13.98 4.48
CA LEU A 47 -13.16 14.92 5.47
C LEU A 47 -11.99 14.35 6.29
N GLY A 48 -12.10 13.09 6.67
CA GLY A 48 -11.15 12.42 7.56
C GLY A 48 -11.35 10.92 7.61
N VAL A 49 -10.66 10.29 8.55
CA VAL A 49 -10.84 8.87 8.89
C VAL A 49 -10.98 8.76 10.40
N VAL A 50 -11.96 7.98 10.87
CA VAL A 50 -12.11 7.61 12.27
C VAL A 50 -11.81 6.12 12.45
N SER A 51 -11.07 5.77 13.49
CA SER A 51 -10.61 4.42 13.77
C SER A 51 -10.88 4.00 15.22
N GLU A 52 -10.76 2.69 15.49
CA GLU A 52 -10.82 2.15 16.85
C GLU A 52 -9.89 2.90 17.83
N ALA A 53 -8.68 3.25 17.38
CA ALA A 53 -7.72 3.98 18.20
C ALA A 53 -8.21 5.38 18.59
N ASP A 54 -8.99 6.04 17.72
CA ASP A 54 -9.58 7.35 18.01
C ASP A 54 -10.69 7.25 19.05
N LEU A 55 -11.46 6.16 19.05
CA LEU A 55 -12.50 5.90 20.04
C LEU A 55 -11.90 5.49 21.38
N LEU A 56 -10.88 4.62 21.38
CA LEU A 56 -10.21 4.17 22.60
C LEU A 56 -9.48 5.32 23.32
N ALA A 57 -9.03 6.34 22.61
CA ALA A 57 -8.46 7.54 23.21
C ALA A 57 -9.41 8.18 24.25
N LYS A 58 -10.73 8.07 24.07
CA LYS A 58 -11.71 8.57 25.04
C LYS A 58 -11.65 7.83 26.37
N GLU A 59 -11.46 6.52 26.38
CA GLU A 59 -11.32 5.73 27.62
C GLU A 59 -9.94 5.95 28.26
N GLU A 60 -8.88 6.03 27.49
CA GLU A 60 -7.53 6.36 28.00
C GLU A 60 -7.52 7.71 28.73
N PHE A 61 -8.27 8.70 28.26
CA PHE A 61 -8.36 10.01 28.90
C PHE A 61 -9.27 10.04 30.13
N LYS A 62 -10.31 9.19 30.21
CA LYS A 62 -11.16 9.10 31.41
C LYS A 62 -10.35 8.63 32.61
N GLU A 63 -9.46 7.64 32.45
CA GLU A 63 -8.59 7.15 33.52
C GLU A 63 -7.59 8.21 33.99
N LEU A 64 -7.08 9.04 33.08
CA LEU A 64 -6.18 10.16 33.42
C LEU A 64 -6.81 11.21 34.37
N TYR A 65 -8.14 11.37 34.36
CA TYR A 65 -8.85 12.29 35.26
C TYR A 65 -9.24 11.68 36.61
N TYR A 66 -9.21 10.35 36.73
CA TYR A 66 -9.68 9.65 37.92
C TYR A 66 -8.59 8.92 38.73
N ASP A 67 -7.35 8.81 38.19
CA ASP A 67 -6.26 8.11 38.87
C ASP A 67 -4.91 8.82 38.75
N ASP A 68 -4.41 9.38 39.87
CA ASP A 68 -3.07 10.02 39.97
C ASP A 68 -1.90 9.05 39.73
N ALA A 69 -2.15 7.74 39.61
CA ALA A 69 -1.14 6.69 39.41
C ALA A 69 -1.07 6.14 38.00
N TYR A 70 -1.94 6.58 37.06
CA TYR A 70 -1.98 6.04 35.70
C TYR A 70 -0.74 6.47 34.89
N ARG A 71 -0.01 5.50 34.37
CA ARG A 71 1.07 5.71 33.40
C ARG A 71 0.61 5.28 32.01
N PRO A 72 0.43 6.21 31.06
CA PRO A 72 -0.02 5.87 29.72
C PRO A 72 0.90 4.84 29.05
N PRO A 73 0.36 3.92 28.22
CA PRO A 73 1.15 2.96 27.45
C PRO A 73 2.23 3.64 26.61
N LEU A 74 3.35 2.95 26.39
CA LEU A 74 4.53 3.51 25.70
C LEU A 74 4.19 4.15 24.34
N ARG A 75 3.19 3.59 23.63
CA ARG A 75 2.69 4.14 22.35
C ARG A 75 2.01 5.51 22.50
N ALA A 76 1.28 5.74 23.58
CA ALA A 76 0.67 7.03 23.87
C ALA A 76 1.76 8.05 24.24
N ARG A 77 2.77 7.65 25.00
CA ARG A 77 3.94 8.50 25.39
C ARG A 77 4.77 8.89 24.18
N ILE A 78 5.00 7.97 23.22
CA ILE A 78 5.74 8.26 21.97
C ILE A 78 4.96 9.24 21.08
N ARG A 79 3.63 9.08 20.99
CA ARG A 79 2.75 10.00 20.26
C ARG A 79 2.77 11.41 20.83
N HIS A 80 2.80 11.52 22.16
CA HIS A 80 2.95 12.77 22.89
C HIS A 80 4.31 13.43 22.65
N ALA A 81 5.39 12.66 22.66
CA ALA A 81 6.75 13.14 22.41
C ALA A 81 7.01 13.60 20.97
N MET A 82 6.22 13.15 20.00
CA MET A 82 6.33 13.54 18.57
C MET A 82 5.50 14.78 18.19
N GLY A 83 5.02 15.56 19.15
CA GLY A 83 4.43 16.88 18.90
C GLY A 83 2.97 16.88 18.46
N SER A 84 2.21 15.78 18.68
CA SER A 84 0.76 15.77 18.43
C SER A 84 -0.06 16.13 19.68
N GLU A 85 0.46 17.04 20.50
CA GLU A 85 -0.12 17.44 21.79
C GLU A 85 -1.52 18.07 21.73
N GLY A 86 -1.97 18.54 20.54
CA GLY A 86 -3.28 19.17 20.40
C GLY A 86 -4.44 18.23 20.05
N THR A 87 -4.14 17.09 19.40
CA THR A 87 -5.19 16.26 18.75
C THR A 87 -5.81 15.22 19.69
N GLY A 88 -5.05 14.66 20.61
CA GLY A 88 -5.52 13.59 21.50
C GLY A 88 -6.51 14.06 22.56
N SER A 89 -6.25 15.21 23.18
CA SER A 89 -7.10 15.77 24.24
C SER A 89 -8.47 16.25 23.70
N TYR A 90 -8.49 16.84 22.52
CA TYR A 90 -9.74 17.27 21.88
C TYR A 90 -10.59 16.08 21.41
N LYS A 91 -9.96 15.01 20.89
CA LYS A 91 -10.67 13.80 20.49
C LYS A 91 -11.33 13.05 21.63
N ALA A 92 -10.74 13.11 22.84
CA ALA A 92 -11.32 12.51 24.03
C ALA A 92 -12.66 13.14 24.44
N LEU A 93 -12.90 14.39 24.07
CA LEU A 93 -14.16 15.11 24.33
C LEU A 93 -15.15 15.00 23.17
N GLY A 94 -14.72 14.51 22.01
CA GLY A 94 -15.54 14.44 20.81
C GLY A 94 -16.79 13.58 20.96
N GLU A 95 -17.92 14.07 20.49
CA GLU A 95 -19.21 13.39 20.50
C GLU A 95 -19.64 12.92 19.10
N THR A 96 -19.07 13.52 18.06
CA THR A 96 -19.37 13.25 16.66
C THR A 96 -18.16 12.69 15.90
N ALA A 97 -18.42 12.00 14.78
CA ALA A 97 -17.39 11.46 13.89
C ALA A 97 -16.42 12.55 13.41
N GLY A 98 -16.95 13.76 13.13
CA GLY A 98 -16.13 14.90 12.70
C GLY A 98 -15.15 15.38 13.76
N GLU A 99 -15.52 15.32 15.06
CA GLU A 99 -14.65 15.68 16.16
C GLU A 99 -13.64 14.58 16.52
N LEU A 100 -14.01 13.32 16.31
CA LEU A 100 -13.18 12.16 16.59
C LEU A 100 -12.16 11.85 15.49
N MET A 101 -12.46 12.18 14.22
CA MET A 101 -11.65 11.82 13.07
C MET A 101 -10.24 12.42 13.14
N THR A 102 -9.32 11.78 12.45
CA THR A 102 -8.09 12.44 12.01
C THR A 102 -8.43 13.23 10.74
N ALA A 103 -8.46 14.56 10.88
CA ALA A 103 -8.80 15.49 9.80
C ALA A 103 -7.70 15.50 8.74
N SER A 104 -8.08 15.91 7.51
CA SER A 104 -7.27 15.90 6.31
C SER A 104 -6.79 14.48 5.99
N ALA A 105 -7.75 13.60 5.68
CA ALA A 105 -7.44 12.24 5.26
C ALA A 105 -6.43 12.24 4.11
N HIS A 106 -5.40 11.41 4.24
CA HIS A 106 -4.57 11.10 3.09
C HIS A 106 -5.38 10.21 2.16
N VAL A 107 -5.58 10.67 0.93
CA VAL A 107 -6.40 9.99 -0.08
C VAL A 107 -5.56 9.54 -1.26
N THR A 108 -6.11 8.65 -2.09
CA THR A 108 -5.54 8.24 -3.36
C THR A 108 -6.64 8.21 -4.44
N THR A 109 -6.27 7.96 -5.69
CA THR A 109 -7.22 7.86 -6.81
C THR A 109 -7.25 6.45 -7.38
N PRO A 110 -8.32 6.03 -8.07
CA PRO A 110 -8.41 4.69 -8.69
C PRO A 110 -7.25 4.37 -9.63
N GLY A 111 -6.79 5.35 -10.42
CA GLY A 111 -5.71 5.18 -11.38
C GLY A 111 -4.30 5.21 -10.79
N SER A 112 -4.15 5.46 -9.49
CA SER A 112 -2.83 5.45 -8.83
C SER A 112 -2.23 4.05 -8.83
N PRO A 113 -0.91 3.90 -9.10
CA PRO A 113 -0.23 2.62 -8.92
C PRO A 113 -0.28 2.16 -7.46
N VAL A 114 -0.47 0.85 -7.21
CA VAL A 114 -0.49 0.29 -5.83
C VAL A 114 0.77 0.63 -5.04
N VAL A 115 1.93 0.69 -5.69
CA VAL A 115 3.20 1.10 -5.05
C VAL A 115 3.15 2.54 -4.53
N ALA A 116 2.46 3.45 -5.24
CA ALA A 116 2.28 4.82 -4.76
C ALA A 116 1.39 4.87 -3.51
N ALA A 117 0.31 4.09 -3.49
CA ALA A 117 -0.55 3.95 -2.31
C ALA A 117 0.22 3.35 -1.12
N ALA A 118 1.05 2.32 -1.35
CA ALA A 118 1.92 1.73 -0.32
C ALA A 118 2.86 2.76 0.30
N ARG A 119 3.54 3.56 -0.53
CA ARG A 119 4.45 4.64 -0.08
C ARG A 119 3.73 5.74 0.71
N LEU A 120 2.50 6.08 0.32
CA LEU A 120 1.68 7.03 1.09
C LEU A 120 1.34 6.47 2.46
N MET A 121 0.90 5.19 2.53
CA MET A 121 0.58 4.55 3.81
C MET A 121 1.80 4.48 4.74
N ASP A 122 2.97 4.20 4.19
CA ASP A 122 4.23 4.14 4.96
C ASP A 122 4.64 5.54 5.43
N ARG A 123 4.70 6.51 4.51
CA ARG A 123 5.11 7.89 4.81
C ARG A 123 4.30 8.54 5.93
N TYR A 124 2.98 8.30 5.94
CA TYR A 124 2.06 8.92 6.88
C TYR A 124 1.67 8.00 8.04
N GLY A 125 2.23 6.79 8.10
CA GLY A 125 1.94 5.83 9.17
C GLY A 125 0.49 5.33 9.19
N VAL A 126 -0.25 5.46 8.07
CA VAL A 126 -1.66 5.06 7.98
C VAL A 126 -1.81 3.64 7.48
N LYS A 127 -2.90 2.97 7.86
CA LYS A 127 -3.18 1.57 7.49
C LYS A 127 -4.09 1.46 6.27
N ARG A 128 -4.74 2.55 5.86
CA ARG A 128 -5.70 2.62 4.75
C ARG A 128 -5.75 4.02 4.16
N LEU A 129 -6.19 4.10 2.92
CA LEU A 129 -6.42 5.35 2.21
C LEU A 129 -7.83 5.30 1.62
N PRO A 130 -8.69 6.29 1.87
CA PRO A 130 -9.88 6.50 1.05
C PRO A 130 -9.47 6.75 -0.39
N VAL A 131 -10.23 6.19 -1.32
CA VAL A 131 -10.05 6.38 -2.76
C VAL A 131 -11.12 7.35 -3.22
N VAL A 132 -10.69 8.43 -3.86
CA VAL A 132 -11.58 9.50 -4.29
C VAL A 132 -11.53 9.69 -5.81
N ASP A 133 -12.65 10.17 -6.37
CA ASP A 133 -12.72 10.61 -7.75
C ASP A 133 -12.09 12.00 -7.95
N ALA A 134 -12.26 12.56 -9.16
CA ALA A 134 -11.74 13.88 -9.51
C ALA A 134 -12.40 15.03 -8.72
N ASP A 135 -13.62 14.81 -8.23
CA ASP A 135 -14.36 15.80 -7.43
C ASP A 135 -14.09 15.66 -5.92
N GLY A 136 -13.27 14.67 -5.51
CA GLY A 136 -12.96 14.41 -4.10
C GLY A 136 -13.99 13.55 -3.37
N ARG A 137 -14.94 12.94 -4.09
CA ARG A 137 -15.96 12.05 -3.53
C ARG A 137 -15.42 10.64 -3.34
N LEU A 138 -15.88 9.98 -2.29
CA LEU A 138 -15.48 8.62 -1.96
C LEU A 138 -15.98 7.63 -3.01
N VAL A 139 -15.07 6.87 -3.64
CA VAL A 139 -15.38 5.80 -4.61
C VAL A 139 -14.84 4.44 -4.18
N GLY A 140 -13.99 4.39 -3.16
CA GLY A 140 -13.40 3.16 -2.66
C GLY A 140 -12.56 3.37 -1.41
N ILE A 141 -12.02 2.27 -0.89
CA ILE A 141 -11.02 2.27 0.16
C ILE A 141 -9.96 1.22 -0.15
N VAL A 142 -8.70 1.52 0.09
CA VAL A 142 -7.60 0.58 -0.04
C VAL A 142 -6.83 0.50 1.27
N SER A 143 -6.53 -0.71 1.73
CA SER A 143 -5.76 -0.99 2.94
C SER A 143 -4.44 -1.69 2.59
N ARG A 144 -3.52 -1.78 3.57
CA ARG A 144 -2.27 -2.57 3.41
C ARG A 144 -2.57 -4.02 3.01
N ARG A 145 -3.65 -4.61 3.53
CA ARG A 145 -4.07 -5.98 3.18
C ARG A 145 -4.49 -6.09 1.71
N ASP A 146 -5.14 -5.06 1.17
CA ASP A 146 -5.56 -5.06 -0.23
C ASP A 146 -4.36 -4.97 -1.16
N LEU A 147 -3.31 -4.25 -0.78
CA LEU A 147 -2.07 -4.17 -1.56
C LEU A 147 -1.36 -5.52 -1.64
N LEU A 148 -1.52 -6.40 -0.64
CA LEU A 148 -0.94 -7.75 -0.69
C LEU A 148 -1.60 -8.64 -1.74
N LYS A 149 -2.79 -8.30 -2.24
CA LYS A 149 -3.46 -9.05 -3.33
C LYS A 149 -2.62 -9.10 -4.60
N VAL A 150 -1.72 -8.13 -4.79
CA VAL A 150 -0.75 -8.12 -5.91
C VAL A 150 0.11 -9.38 -5.93
N PHE A 151 0.48 -9.91 -4.75
CA PHE A 151 1.28 -11.13 -4.62
C PHE A 151 0.47 -12.43 -4.71
N LEU A 152 -0.86 -12.33 -4.89
CA LEU A 152 -1.75 -13.48 -5.11
C LEU A 152 -2.05 -13.69 -6.59
N ARG A 153 -1.34 -13.01 -7.50
CA ARG A 153 -1.45 -13.21 -8.94
C ARG A 153 -1.03 -14.64 -9.28
N ALA A 154 -1.79 -15.29 -10.17
CA ALA A 154 -1.49 -16.65 -10.60
C ALA A 154 -0.13 -16.71 -11.34
N ASP A 155 0.63 -17.78 -11.10
CA ASP A 155 1.96 -17.97 -11.71
C ASP A 155 1.90 -17.97 -13.24
N GLU A 156 0.83 -18.53 -13.83
CA GLU A 156 0.60 -18.51 -15.28
C GLU A 156 0.40 -17.10 -15.83
N GLU A 157 -0.25 -16.22 -15.07
CA GLU A 157 -0.44 -14.83 -15.46
C GLU A 157 0.88 -14.06 -15.38
N ILE A 158 1.66 -14.28 -14.32
CA ILE A 158 3.00 -13.72 -14.17
C ILE A 158 3.87 -14.18 -15.34
N ARG A 159 3.87 -15.49 -15.65
CA ARG A 159 4.62 -16.08 -16.77
C ARG A 159 4.25 -15.43 -18.10
N ALA A 160 2.95 -15.26 -18.36
CA ALA A 160 2.47 -14.61 -19.59
C ALA A 160 2.95 -13.14 -19.70
N LEU A 161 2.95 -12.39 -18.59
CA LEU A 161 3.42 -11.02 -18.54
C LEU A 161 4.94 -10.92 -18.77
N VAL A 162 5.71 -11.84 -18.18
CA VAL A 162 7.16 -11.94 -18.39
C VAL A 162 7.45 -12.18 -19.88
N LEU A 163 6.81 -13.18 -20.48
CA LEU A 163 6.97 -13.50 -21.90
C LEU A 163 6.54 -12.35 -22.83
N ALA A 164 5.48 -11.61 -22.49
CA ALA A 164 5.01 -10.47 -23.26
C ALA A 164 5.93 -9.23 -23.13
N GLY A 165 6.60 -9.09 -21.99
CA GLY A 165 7.47 -7.95 -21.71
C GLY A 165 8.89 -8.12 -22.26
N ILE A 166 9.36 -9.34 -22.45
CA ILE A 166 10.68 -9.61 -23.05
C ILE A 166 10.56 -9.56 -24.57
N PRO A 167 11.26 -8.64 -25.28
CA PRO A 167 11.24 -8.57 -26.72
C PRO A 167 11.87 -9.84 -27.33
N THR A 168 11.04 -10.75 -27.82
CA THR A 168 11.46 -12.08 -28.27
C THR A 168 12.21 -12.14 -29.59
N SER A 169 12.14 -11.08 -30.43
CA SER A 169 12.60 -11.16 -31.82
C SER A 169 14.03 -10.68 -32.10
N ALA A 170 14.66 -9.92 -31.20
CA ALA A 170 15.97 -9.33 -31.43
C ALA A 170 17.05 -9.77 -30.42
N MET A 171 16.65 -10.30 -29.25
CA MET A 171 17.54 -10.58 -28.13
C MET A 171 17.95 -12.07 -28.03
N TRP A 172 17.15 -12.99 -28.59
CA TRP A 172 17.37 -14.41 -28.44
C TRP A 172 18.06 -15.03 -29.66
N THR A 173 19.08 -15.82 -29.41
CA THR A 173 19.79 -16.55 -30.47
C THR A 173 18.93 -17.68 -31.05
N ASP A 174 17.99 -18.19 -30.23
CA ASP A 174 16.97 -19.15 -30.61
C ASP A 174 15.61 -18.61 -30.17
N PRO A 175 14.62 -18.45 -31.06
CA PRO A 175 13.26 -18.01 -30.70
C PRO A 175 12.53 -18.94 -29.71
N LYS A 176 13.03 -20.17 -29.55
CA LYS A 176 12.57 -21.16 -28.55
C LYS A 176 13.48 -21.22 -27.31
N GLY A 177 14.50 -20.38 -27.24
CA GLY A 177 15.58 -20.51 -26.27
C GLY A 177 15.35 -19.82 -24.94
N LEU A 178 14.24 -19.11 -24.74
CA LEU A 178 13.87 -18.59 -23.42
C LEU A 178 12.88 -19.55 -22.77
N ASP A 179 13.26 -20.12 -21.67
CA ASP A 179 12.37 -20.81 -20.77
C ASP A 179 12.07 -19.93 -19.56
N VAL A 180 10.79 -19.81 -19.22
CA VAL A 180 10.30 -19.00 -18.10
C VAL A 180 9.43 -19.92 -17.24
N GLU A 181 9.93 -20.26 -16.08
CA GLU A 181 9.17 -20.94 -15.05
C GLU A 181 8.77 -19.97 -13.95
N VAL A 182 7.58 -20.16 -13.39
CA VAL A 182 7.10 -19.37 -12.26
C VAL A 182 6.53 -20.32 -11.22
N THR A 183 6.98 -20.17 -9.99
CA THR A 183 6.50 -20.95 -8.85
C THR A 183 6.36 -20.04 -7.63
N GLU A 184 5.14 -19.90 -7.11
CA GLU A 184 4.82 -19.02 -5.98
C GLU A 184 5.32 -17.58 -6.20
N GLY A 185 5.19 -17.05 -7.42
CA GLY A 185 5.65 -15.71 -7.80
C GLY A 185 7.17 -15.57 -7.99
N VAL A 186 7.94 -16.65 -7.81
CA VAL A 186 9.38 -16.68 -8.11
C VAL A 186 9.57 -17.05 -9.58
N VAL A 187 10.18 -16.15 -10.33
CA VAL A 187 10.44 -16.31 -11.77
C VAL A 187 11.85 -16.88 -11.98
N THR A 188 11.98 -17.99 -12.68
CA THR A 188 13.27 -18.52 -13.16
C THR A 188 13.37 -18.24 -14.65
N LEU A 189 14.42 -17.52 -15.06
CA LEU A 189 14.73 -17.24 -16.46
C LEU A 189 15.90 -18.12 -16.90
N ASN A 190 15.66 -19.05 -17.82
CA ASN A 190 16.70 -19.92 -18.36
C ASN A 190 16.79 -19.75 -19.88
N GLY A 191 18.00 -19.69 -20.43
CA GLY A 191 18.21 -19.55 -21.87
C GLY A 191 19.54 -18.92 -22.24
N ILE A 192 19.73 -18.71 -23.58
CA ILE A 192 20.95 -18.13 -24.13
C ILE A 192 20.61 -16.84 -24.88
N VAL A 193 21.11 -15.72 -24.36
CA VAL A 193 21.01 -14.39 -25.02
C VAL A 193 22.28 -14.07 -25.82
N SER A 194 22.19 -13.07 -26.69
CA SER A 194 23.35 -12.66 -27.47
C SER A 194 24.36 -11.87 -26.64
N ARG A 195 23.88 -11.02 -25.72
CA ARG A 195 24.68 -10.10 -24.92
C ARG A 195 24.33 -10.16 -23.44
N HIS A 196 25.32 -9.90 -22.60
CA HIS A 196 25.12 -9.83 -21.14
C HIS A 196 24.15 -8.70 -20.74
N THR A 197 24.24 -7.52 -21.38
CA THR A 197 23.28 -6.43 -21.14
C THR A 197 21.83 -6.83 -21.43
N GLU A 198 21.59 -7.78 -22.33
CA GLU A 198 20.24 -8.30 -22.63
C GLU A 198 19.72 -9.19 -21.49
N ALA A 199 20.58 -10.02 -20.89
CA ALA A 199 20.22 -10.80 -19.68
C ALA A 199 19.82 -9.87 -18.53
N ILE A 200 20.64 -8.85 -18.26
CA ILE A 200 20.34 -7.84 -17.22
C ILE A 200 19.01 -7.13 -17.50
N ALA A 201 18.74 -6.79 -18.75
CA ALA A 201 17.48 -6.13 -19.13
C ALA A 201 16.27 -7.06 -18.92
N ALA A 202 16.39 -8.35 -19.25
CA ALA A 202 15.34 -9.35 -19.05
C ALA A 202 15.02 -9.55 -17.55
N VAL A 203 16.03 -9.67 -16.71
CA VAL A 203 15.88 -9.78 -15.26
C VAL A 203 15.18 -8.55 -14.68
N ARG A 204 15.66 -7.35 -15.00
CA ARG A 204 15.03 -6.09 -14.53
C ARG A 204 13.58 -5.94 -14.98
N MET A 205 13.29 -6.39 -16.19
CA MET A 205 11.94 -6.37 -16.73
C MET A 205 11.05 -7.33 -15.93
N ALA A 206 11.50 -8.57 -15.69
CA ALA A 206 10.77 -9.54 -14.87
C ALA A 206 10.55 -9.02 -13.44
N GLU A 207 11.57 -8.46 -12.79
CA GLU A 207 11.46 -7.82 -11.47
C GLU A 207 10.45 -6.65 -11.43
N SER A 208 10.22 -6.00 -12.56
CA SER A 208 9.29 -4.87 -12.65
C SER A 208 7.81 -5.28 -12.71
N ILE A 209 7.52 -6.57 -12.85
CA ILE A 209 6.16 -7.10 -12.96
C ILE A 209 5.55 -7.23 -11.56
N ASP A 210 4.36 -6.65 -11.39
CA ASP A 210 3.61 -6.74 -10.14
C ASP A 210 3.23 -8.21 -9.84
N GLY A 211 3.56 -8.67 -8.64
CA GLY A 211 3.34 -10.04 -8.20
C GLY A 211 4.60 -10.91 -8.21
N VAL A 212 5.66 -10.47 -8.88
CA VAL A 212 6.96 -11.17 -8.82
C VAL A 212 7.59 -10.94 -7.45
N VAL A 213 7.94 -12.05 -6.79
CA VAL A 213 8.58 -12.07 -5.47
C VAL A 213 10.10 -12.03 -5.59
N ALA A 214 10.65 -12.79 -6.55
CA ALA A 214 12.07 -12.84 -6.85
C ALA A 214 12.29 -13.31 -8.30
N VAL A 215 13.47 -13.04 -8.83
CA VAL A 215 13.91 -13.52 -10.14
C VAL A 215 15.20 -14.31 -9.96
N HIS A 216 15.21 -15.57 -10.39
CA HIS A 216 16.39 -16.39 -10.50
C HIS A 216 16.92 -16.30 -11.93
N ASP A 217 18.13 -15.77 -12.07
CA ASP A 217 18.79 -15.58 -13.35
C ASP A 217 19.68 -16.78 -13.65
N GLU A 218 19.24 -17.62 -14.59
CA GLU A 218 20.00 -18.74 -15.16
C GLU A 218 20.31 -18.49 -16.64
N LEU A 219 20.25 -17.22 -17.07
CA LEU A 219 20.57 -16.83 -18.43
C LEU A 219 22.09 -16.91 -18.67
N THR A 220 22.46 -17.36 -19.86
CA THR A 220 23.82 -17.33 -20.35
C THR A 220 23.90 -16.41 -21.59
N TRP A 221 25.09 -15.90 -21.91
CA TRP A 221 25.30 -14.97 -23.03
C TRP A 221 26.49 -15.38 -23.87
N LYS A 222 26.47 -14.99 -25.15
CA LYS A 222 27.56 -15.25 -26.11
C LYS A 222 28.67 -14.20 -26.03
N HIS A 223 28.29 -12.95 -25.75
CA HIS A 223 29.22 -11.83 -25.67
C HIS A 223 28.99 -11.06 -24.38
N ASP A 224 30.07 -10.88 -23.61
CA ASP A 224 30.06 -10.00 -22.45
C ASP A 224 30.36 -8.58 -22.92
N ASP A 225 29.32 -7.75 -22.93
CA ASP A 225 29.38 -6.35 -23.32
C ASP A 225 29.22 -5.40 -22.12
N VAL A 226 29.28 -5.93 -20.89
CA VAL A 226 29.27 -5.15 -19.67
C VAL A 226 30.69 -4.64 -19.41
N ILE A 227 30.88 -3.33 -19.60
CA ILE A 227 32.14 -2.67 -19.25
C ILE A 227 32.16 -2.49 -17.74
N GLU A 228 33.02 -3.24 -17.03
CA GLU A 228 33.39 -2.90 -15.68
C GLU A 228 34.10 -1.55 -15.67
N VAL A 229 33.43 -0.48 -15.25
CA VAL A 229 34.08 0.80 -14.97
C VAL A 229 34.90 0.59 -13.70
N PRO A 230 36.26 0.63 -13.76
CA PRO A 230 37.03 0.50 -12.55
C PRO A 230 36.65 1.63 -11.59
N MET A 231 36.21 1.27 -10.37
CA MET A 231 36.08 2.26 -9.31
C MET A 231 37.45 2.86 -9.05
N TRP A 232 37.67 4.08 -9.49
CA TRP A 232 38.86 4.85 -9.18
C TRP A 232 38.89 5.02 -7.66
N GLY A 233 39.73 4.26 -6.99
CA GLY A 233 40.01 4.45 -5.58
C GLY A 233 40.60 5.84 -5.43
N GLY A 234 39.88 6.73 -4.81
CA GLY A 234 40.41 8.01 -4.36
C GLY A 234 41.52 7.75 -3.32
N ALA A 235 42.69 8.24 -3.61
CA ALA A 235 43.80 8.37 -2.67
C ALA A 235 43.52 9.53 -1.72
#